data_37c6fa67f060bfb9e29bc931537461df
#
_entry.id   37c6fa67f060bfb9e29bc931537461df
#
_cell.length_a   1.000
_cell.length_b   1.000
_cell.length_c   1.000
_cell.angle_alpha   90.00
_cell.angle_beta   90.00
_cell.angle_gamma   90.00
#
_symmetry.space_group_name_H-M   'P 1'
#
loop_
_entity.id
_entity.type
_entity.pdbx_description
1 polymer ?
#
loop_
_entity_poly.entity_id
_entity_poly.type
_entity_poly.pdbx_seq_one_letter_code
_entity_poly.pdbx_strand_id
1 'polypeptide(L)'
;KSLEELVEIYFHSVGRGTPLLLNIPPNQDGLFDERDIQRLYEFRAYREALYSKDLALGAKVSGPALSAAFACHHLTDGLETSSWASDAELPIQLEIDLGASKTFDVIELREDLKLGQRIAAFRVQVELDSVWQEFGSGYTVGYKRLLRGSVVEAQKIRVTITEAQALPLLTKISLYKTPTSSKKEAVHQLEFSEKSLAVTKGENVHYTVKRRESSSPLEAKISIQPGTGVHGVAYRDEIQVLAFQVGEIEKRLTIPTLYFAGDKSLDFYLNLTVDGQLVDQLQVQVS
;
A
#
# COMPACT_ATOMS: atom_id res chain seq x y z
N LYS A 1 7.57 -10.42 8.55
CA LYS A 1 7.81 -10.00 7.15
C LYS A 1 7.73 -8.49 7.04
N SER A 2 8.55 -7.90 6.15
CA SER A 2 8.44 -6.47 5.84
C SER A 2 7.21 -6.18 4.97
N LEU A 3 6.84 -4.91 4.81
CA LEU A 3 5.75 -4.54 3.90
C LEU A 3 6.10 -4.90 2.46
N GLU A 4 7.34 -4.67 2.05
CA GLU A 4 7.84 -4.98 0.71
C GLU A 4 7.74 -6.49 0.42
N GLU A 5 8.11 -7.36 1.38
CA GLU A 5 7.95 -8.81 1.25
C GLU A 5 6.47 -9.23 1.09
N LEU A 6 5.56 -8.61 1.86
CA LEU A 6 4.13 -8.89 1.73
C LEU A 6 3.57 -8.42 0.38
N VAL A 7 4.03 -7.27 -0.11
CA VAL A 7 3.68 -6.76 -1.44
C VAL A 7 4.19 -7.71 -2.54
N GLU A 8 5.44 -8.19 -2.46
CA GLU A 8 5.96 -9.17 -3.40
C GLU A 8 5.13 -10.47 -3.39
N ILE A 9 4.83 -11.00 -2.21
CA ILE A 9 3.98 -12.19 -2.07
C ILE A 9 2.61 -11.93 -2.70
N TYR A 10 2.02 -10.75 -2.50
CA TYR A 10 0.74 -10.37 -3.08
C TYR A 10 0.76 -10.40 -4.61
N PHE A 11 1.76 -9.77 -5.24
CA PHE A 11 1.90 -9.78 -6.69
C PHE A 11 2.17 -11.18 -7.25
N HIS A 12 2.85 -12.06 -6.50
CA HIS A 12 3.16 -13.43 -6.92
C HIS A 12 2.06 -14.45 -6.58
N SER A 13 1.08 -14.10 -5.75
CA SER A 13 -0.07 -14.95 -5.43
C SER A 13 -1.37 -14.38 -6.01
N VAL A 14 -1.97 -13.39 -5.35
CA VAL A 14 -3.23 -12.76 -5.79
C VAL A 14 -3.09 -12.13 -7.18
N GLY A 15 -1.93 -11.53 -7.46
CA GLY A 15 -1.60 -10.97 -8.77
C GLY A 15 -1.44 -12.01 -9.88
N ARG A 16 -1.49 -13.30 -9.54
CA ARG A 16 -1.50 -14.45 -10.49
C ARG A 16 -2.75 -15.30 -10.38
N GLY A 17 -3.82 -14.75 -9.76
CA GLY A 17 -5.13 -15.40 -9.68
C GLY A 17 -5.25 -16.44 -8.58
N THR A 18 -4.31 -16.52 -7.62
CA THR A 18 -4.39 -17.47 -6.47
C THR A 18 -4.73 -16.73 -5.18
N PRO A 19 -5.39 -17.39 -4.20
CA PRO A 19 -5.60 -16.77 -2.90
C PRO A 19 -4.29 -16.60 -2.13
N LEU A 20 -4.24 -15.61 -1.24
CA LEU A 20 -3.15 -15.42 -0.28
C LEU A 20 -3.64 -15.80 1.12
N LEU A 21 -3.03 -16.83 1.69
CA LEU A 21 -3.20 -17.22 3.08
C LEU A 21 -1.96 -16.77 3.88
N LEU A 22 -2.16 -15.85 4.82
CA LEU A 22 -1.12 -15.39 5.75
C LEU A 22 -1.33 -16.08 7.09
N ASN A 23 -0.32 -16.83 7.52
CA ASN A 23 -0.28 -17.40 8.86
C ASN A 23 0.36 -16.39 9.82
N ILE A 24 -0.34 -16.04 10.89
CA ILE A 24 0.09 -15.12 11.94
C ILE A 24 0.03 -15.90 13.25
N PRO A 25 1.17 -16.32 13.81
CA PRO A 25 1.20 -17.06 15.06
C PRO A 25 0.77 -16.15 16.23
N PRO A 26 0.06 -16.68 17.22
CA PRO A 26 -0.23 -15.95 18.44
C PRO A 26 1.06 -15.76 19.27
N ASN A 27 1.09 -14.71 20.09
CA ASN A 27 2.09 -14.51 21.11
C ASN A 27 1.84 -15.46 22.32
N GLN A 28 2.64 -15.32 23.39
CA GLN A 28 2.51 -16.16 24.59
C GLN A 28 1.19 -15.99 25.32
N ASP A 29 0.49 -14.85 25.15
CA ASP A 29 -0.82 -14.56 25.72
C ASP A 29 -1.99 -15.03 24.85
N GLY A 30 -1.71 -15.67 23.74
CA GLY A 30 -2.71 -16.13 22.76
C GLY A 30 -3.28 -15.02 21.87
N LEU A 31 -2.67 -13.83 21.86
CA LEU A 31 -3.05 -12.67 21.08
C LEU A 31 -2.11 -12.49 19.87
N PHE A 32 -2.51 -11.68 18.90
CA PHE A 32 -1.57 -11.25 17.84
C PHE A 32 -0.53 -10.29 18.42
N ASP A 33 0.73 -10.45 17.97
CA ASP A 33 1.80 -9.49 18.28
C ASP A 33 1.47 -8.13 17.63
N GLU A 34 1.68 -7.05 18.37
CA GLU A 34 1.37 -5.68 17.92
C GLU A 34 2.09 -5.33 16.60
N ARG A 35 3.31 -5.83 16.42
CA ARG A 35 4.09 -5.63 15.19
C ARG A 35 3.45 -6.31 13.98
N ASP A 36 2.80 -7.46 14.18
CA ASP A 36 2.10 -8.17 13.10
C ASP A 36 0.79 -7.46 12.76
N ILE A 37 0.05 -6.99 13.77
CA ILE A 37 -1.16 -6.17 13.59
C ILE A 37 -0.81 -4.93 12.77
N GLN A 38 0.22 -4.21 13.19
CA GLN A 38 0.69 -3.00 12.50
C GLN A 38 1.07 -3.30 11.04
N ARG A 39 1.79 -4.38 10.79
CA ARG A 39 2.18 -4.80 9.43
C ARG A 39 0.97 -5.12 8.54
N LEU A 40 -0.08 -5.72 9.12
CA LEU A 40 -1.32 -5.97 8.38
C LEU A 40 -2.05 -4.67 8.00
N TYR A 41 -2.08 -3.69 8.90
CA TYR A 41 -2.66 -2.38 8.60
C TYR A 41 -1.88 -1.66 7.48
N GLU A 42 -0.54 -1.68 7.52
CA GLU A 42 0.29 -1.11 6.46
C GLU A 42 0.03 -1.80 5.10
N PHE A 43 -0.05 -3.13 5.11
CA PHE A 43 -0.33 -3.89 3.90
C PHE A 43 -1.75 -3.61 3.36
N ARG A 44 -2.73 -3.45 4.25
CA ARG A 44 -4.08 -3.04 3.88
C ARG A 44 -4.06 -1.65 3.23
N ALA A 45 -3.44 -0.66 3.89
CA ALA A 45 -3.33 0.70 3.38
C ALA A 45 -2.64 0.77 2.02
N TYR A 46 -1.55 -0.01 1.82
CA TYR A 46 -0.88 -0.13 0.53
C TYR A 46 -1.84 -0.60 -0.57
N ARG A 47 -2.63 -1.66 -0.32
CA ARG A 47 -3.56 -2.19 -1.30
C ARG A 47 -4.71 -1.21 -1.59
N GLU A 48 -5.28 -0.57 -0.58
CA GLU A 48 -6.31 0.45 -0.74
C GLU A 48 -5.79 1.62 -1.58
N ALA A 49 -4.59 2.08 -1.33
CA ALA A 49 -3.95 3.13 -2.12
C ALA A 49 -3.67 2.69 -3.57
N LEU A 50 -3.17 1.47 -3.78
CA LEU A 50 -2.91 0.91 -5.12
C LEU A 50 -4.17 0.92 -5.99
N TYR A 51 -5.31 0.49 -5.42
CA TYR A 51 -6.57 0.38 -6.17
C TYR A 51 -7.48 1.60 -6.06
N SER A 52 -7.03 2.68 -5.41
CA SER A 52 -7.84 3.87 -5.18
C SER A 52 -8.28 4.57 -6.47
N LYS A 53 -7.51 4.43 -7.55
CA LYS A 53 -7.78 5.05 -8.84
C LYS A 53 -7.38 4.14 -9.98
N ASP A 54 -8.37 3.69 -10.75
CA ASP A 54 -8.13 3.02 -12.02
C ASP A 54 -7.88 4.06 -13.13
N LEU A 55 -6.68 4.07 -13.67
CA LEU A 55 -6.27 5.03 -14.69
C LEU A 55 -6.84 4.69 -16.08
N ALA A 56 -7.30 3.46 -16.31
CA ALA A 56 -7.94 3.04 -17.55
C ALA A 56 -9.45 3.22 -17.55
N LEU A 57 -10.07 3.58 -16.42
CA LEU A 57 -11.52 3.73 -16.32
C LEU A 57 -12.03 4.72 -17.38
N GLY A 58 -12.97 4.27 -18.22
CA GLY A 58 -13.56 5.06 -19.31
C GLY A 58 -12.64 5.29 -20.51
N ALA A 59 -11.46 4.66 -20.57
CA ALA A 59 -10.56 4.75 -21.71
C ALA A 59 -11.19 4.13 -22.96
N LYS A 60 -10.85 4.68 -24.13
CA LYS A 60 -11.30 4.13 -25.41
C LYS A 60 -10.51 2.87 -25.74
N VAL A 61 -11.22 1.77 -25.97
CA VAL A 61 -10.61 0.51 -26.42
C VAL A 61 -11.04 0.21 -27.85
N SER A 62 -10.09 -0.15 -28.69
CA SER A 62 -10.29 -0.56 -30.09
C SER A 62 -9.68 -1.92 -30.35
N GLY A 63 -10.33 -2.70 -31.21
CA GLY A 63 -9.96 -4.04 -31.60
C GLY A 63 -11.16 -4.83 -32.12
N PRO A 64 -10.97 -6.10 -32.51
CA PRO A 64 -12.07 -6.95 -32.92
C PRO A 64 -12.96 -7.30 -31.72
N ALA A 65 -14.26 -7.38 -31.94
CA ALA A 65 -15.25 -7.77 -30.95
C ALA A 65 -16.27 -8.71 -31.60
N LEU A 66 -16.73 -9.71 -30.85
CA LEU A 66 -17.69 -10.70 -31.32
C LEU A 66 -19.03 -10.09 -31.70
N SER A 67 -19.51 -9.14 -30.90
CA SER A 67 -20.78 -8.43 -31.11
C SER A 67 -20.87 -7.20 -30.21
N ALA A 68 -21.95 -6.42 -30.35
CA ALA A 68 -22.21 -5.29 -29.46
C ALA A 68 -22.36 -5.69 -27.97
N ALA A 69 -22.81 -6.91 -27.68
CA ALA A 69 -22.92 -7.43 -26.33
C ALA A 69 -21.54 -7.78 -25.69
N PHE A 70 -20.50 -7.89 -26.50
CA PHE A 70 -19.13 -8.20 -26.09
C PHE A 70 -18.16 -7.13 -26.62
N ALA A 71 -18.59 -5.88 -26.59
CA ALA A 71 -17.85 -4.77 -27.17
C ALA A 71 -16.58 -4.40 -26.38
N CYS A 72 -15.60 -3.79 -27.06
CA CYS A 72 -14.31 -3.42 -26.46
C CYS A 72 -14.44 -2.46 -25.27
N HIS A 73 -15.44 -1.58 -25.22
CA HIS A 73 -15.60 -0.62 -24.13
C HIS A 73 -15.91 -1.28 -22.78
N HIS A 74 -16.42 -2.52 -22.78
CA HIS A 74 -16.64 -3.28 -21.54
C HIS A 74 -15.36 -3.54 -20.75
N LEU A 75 -14.20 -3.48 -21.38
CA LEU A 75 -12.92 -3.72 -20.71
C LEU A 75 -12.51 -2.59 -19.76
N THR A 76 -13.11 -1.41 -19.92
CA THR A 76 -12.76 -0.19 -19.15
C THR A 76 -13.96 0.52 -18.55
N ASP A 77 -15.16 -0.09 -18.59
CA ASP A 77 -16.41 0.51 -18.08
C ASP A 77 -16.54 0.47 -16.54
N GLY A 78 -15.64 -0.27 -15.87
CA GLY A 78 -15.64 -0.44 -14.41
C GLY A 78 -16.66 -1.45 -13.87
N LEU A 79 -17.37 -2.17 -14.74
CA LEU A 79 -18.36 -3.18 -14.37
C LEU A 79 -17.74 -4.59 -14.41
N GLU A 80 -17.99 -5.40 -13.40
CA GLU A 80 -17.53 -6.81 -13.36
C GLU A 80 -18.54 -7.76 -14.05
N THR A 81 -19.67 -7.22 -14.50
CA THR A 81 -20.74 -8.01 -15.14
C THR A 81 -20.70 -7.96 -16.67
N SER A 82 -19.98 -7.00 -17.24
CA SER A 82 -19.75 -6.86 -18.67
C SER A 82 -18.49 -7.61 -19.10
N SER A 83 -18.45 -8.05 -20.35
CA SER A 83 -17.31 -8.78 -20.87
C SER A 83 -17.07 -8.41 -22.33
N TRP A 84 -15.82 -8.45 -22.74
CA TRP A 84 -15.40 -8.45 -24.13
C TRP A 84 -15.06 -9.87 -24.57
N ALA A 85 -15.40 -10.19 -25.82
CA ALA A 85 -14.99 -11.43 -26.47
C ALA A 85 -14.70 -11.19 -27.95
N SER A 86 -13.91 -12.07 -28.57
CA SER A 86 -13.64 -12.03 -30.00
C SER A 86 -13.39 -13.43 -30.56
N ASP A 87 -13.92 -13.69 -31.76
CA ASP A 87 -13.69 -14.87 -32.57
C ASP A 87 -12.66 -14.64 -33.70
N ALA A 88 -11.97 -13.49 -33.66
CA ALA A 88 -10.90 -13.18 -34.61
C ALA A 88 -9.74 -14.17 -34.50
N GLU A 89 -9.01 -14.34 -35.59
CA GLU A 89 -7.80 -15.16 -35.60
C GLU A 89 -6.72 -14.59 -34.69
N LEU A 90 -5.97 -15.47 -34.04
CA LEU A 90 -4.82 -15.08 -33.21
C LEU A 90 -3.62 -14.69 -34.09
N PRO A 91 -2.81 -13.71 -33.70
CA PRO A 91 -2.91 -12.94 -32.45
C PRO A 91 -3.97 -11.85 -32.51
N ILE A 92 -4.76 -11.71 -31.43
CA ILE A 92 -5.76 -10.65 -31.29
C ILE A 92 -5.14 -9.46 -30.57
N GLN A 93 -5.29 -8.27 -31.12
CA GLN A 93 -4.76 -7.03 -30.54
C GLN A 93 -5.89 -6.11 -30.08
N LEU A 94 -5.76 -5.60 -28.86
CA LEU A 94 -6.60 -4.56 -28.27
C LEU A 94 -5.73 -3.33 -27.99
N GLU A 95 -6.13 -2.17 -28.48
CA GLU A 95 -5.47 -0.90 -28.19
C GLU A 95 -6.32 -0.07 -27.27
N ILE A 96 -5.72 0.40 -26.17
CA ILE A 96 -6.34 1.24 -25.15
C ILE A 96 -5.74 2.64 -25.26
N ASP A 97 -6.57 3.64 -25.53
CA ASP A 97 -6.20 5.06 -25.53
C ASP A 97 -6.74 5.73 -24.27
N LEU A 98 -5.85 6.17 -23.42
CA LEU A 98 -6.16 6.81 -22.13
C LEU A 98 -6.62 8.27 -22.29
N GLY A 99 -6.64 8.81 -23.53
CA GLY A 99 -7.00 10.19 -23.84
C GLY A 99 -5.91 11.23 -23.50
N ALA A 100 -5.03 10.91 -22.58
CA ALA A 100 -3.87 11.71 -22.22
C ALA A 100 -2.78 10.80 -21.65
N SER A 101 -1.53 11.28 -21.66
CA SER A 101 -0.42 10.57 -21.02
C SER A 101 -0.68 10.42 -19.52
N LYS A 102 -0.51 9.20 -18.99
CA LYS A 102 -0.68 8.85 -17.59
C LYS A 102 0.51 8.04 -17.08
N THR A 103 0.88 8.26 -15.84
CA THR A 103 1.98 7.54 -15.19
C THR A 103 1.46 6.32 -14.45
N PHE A 104 1.96 5.13 -14.77
CA PHE A 104 1.59 3.86 -14.13
C PHE A 104 2.76 2.88 -14.14
N ASP A 105 2.64 1.80 -13.36
CA ASP A 105 3.60 0.70 -13.29
C ASP A 105 2.94 -0.66 -13.02
N VAL A 106 1.60 -0.70 -12.95
CA VAL A 106 0.82 -1.93 -12.79
C VAL A 106 -0.30 -1.98 -13.81
N ILE A 107 -0.40 -3.12 -14.51
CA ILE A 107 -1.50 -3.42 -15.44
C ILE A 107 -2.23 -4.66 -14.93
N GLU A 108 -3.54 -4.57 -14.81
CA GLU A 108 -4.43 -5.67 -14.43
C GLU A 108 -5.23 -6.15 -15.62
N LEU A 109 -5.24 -7.47 -15.84
CA LEU A 109 -6.14 -8.16 -16.77
C LEU A 109 -7.00 -9.14 -15.98
N ARG A 110 -8.27 -9.32 -16.40
CA ARG A 110 -9.17 -10.35 -15.85
C ARG A 110 -9.92 -11.07 -16.95
N GLU A 111 -10.03 -12.40 -16.83
CA GLU A 111 -10.96 -13.21 -17.64
C GLU A 111 -12.31 -13.38 -16.95
N ASP A 112 -13.36 -13.54 -17.74
CA ASP A 112 -14.63 -14.08 -17.24
C ASP A 112 -14.51 -15.61 -17.08
N LEU A 113 -14.38 -16.06 -15.85
CA LEU A 113 -14.18 -17.47 -15.54
C LEU A 113 -15.46 -18.30 -15.52
N LYS A 114 -16.63 -17.73 -15.83
CA LYS A 114 -17.89 -18.50 -15.90
C LYS A 114 -17.82 -19.68 -16.87
N LEU A 115 -17.00 -19.54 -17.90
CA LEU A 115 -16.76 -20.57 -18.90
C LEU A 115 -15.35 -21.16 -18.85
N GLY A 116 -14.61 -20.92 -17.77
CA GLY A 116 -13.23 -21.36 -17.57
C GLY A 116 -12.19 -20.41 -18.11
N GLN A 117 -10.93 -20.68 -17.77
CA GLN A 117 -9.78 -19.92 -18.25
C GLN A 117 -9.45 -20.33 -19.68
N ARG A 118 -9.25 -19.38 -20.60
CA ARG A 118 -9.11 -19.61 -22.03
C ARG A 118 -7.85 -19.03 -22.64
N ILE A 119 -7.37 -17.90 -22.12
CA ILE A 119 -6.16 -17.26 -22.61
C ILE A 119 -4.95 -18.04 -22.13
N ALA A 120 -4.14 -18.52 -23.09
CA ALA A 120 -2.96 -19.33 -22.82
C ALA A 120 -1.67 -18.52 -22.81
N ALA A 121 -1.58 -17.45 -23.65
CA ALA A 121 -0.45 -16.54 -23.64
C ALA A 121 -0.88 -15.14 -24.10
N PHE A 122 -0.22 -14.12 -23.54
CA PHE A 122 -0.44 -12.72 -23.90
C PHE A 122 0.81 -11.88 -23.66
N ARG A 123 0.85 -10.72 -24.28
CA ARG A 123 1.84 -9.66 -24.02
C ARG A 123 1.17 -8.30 -23.94
N VAL A 124 1.80 -7.39 -23.23
CA VAL A 124 1.35 -6.00 -23.09
C VAL A 124 2.49 -5.08 -23.48
N GLN A 125 2.18 -4.09 -24.31
CA GLN A 125 3.11 -3.07 -24.79
C GLN A 125 2.57 -1.69 -24.45
N VAL A 126 3.46 -0.72 -24.31
CA VAL A 126 3.16 0.71 -24.14
C VAL A 126 3.80 1.49 -25.29
N GLU A 127 3.15 2.55 -25.75
CA GLU A 127 3.71 3.44 -26.77
C GLU A 127 4.51 4.55 -26.09
N LEU A 128 5.82 4.53 -26.28
CA LEU A 128 6.74 5.56 -25.80
C LEU A 128 7.43 6.18 -27.02
N ASP A 129 7.37 7.49 -27.17
CA ASP A 129 7.95 8.22 -28.30
C ASP A 129 7.56 7.62 -29.68
N SER A 130 6.26 7.23 -29.82
CA SER A 130 5.70 6.58 -31.02
C SER A 130 6.30 5.19 -31.32
N VAL A 131 6.97 4.56 -30.37
CA VAL A 131 7.51 3.20 -30.47
C VAL A 131 6.85 2.29 -29.44
N TRP A 132 6.35 1.13 -29.88
CA TRP A 132 5.80 0.12 -28.99
C TRP A 132 6.91 -0.63 -28.26
N GLN A 133 6.95 -0.50 -26.95
CA GLN A 133 7.89 -1.19 -26.07
C GLN A 133 7.15 -2.19 -25.19
N GLU A 134 7.78 -3.32 -24.92
CA GLU A 134 7.18 -4.34 -24.06
C GLU A 134 7.14 -3.86 -22.62
N PHE A 135 5.94 -3.90 -22.04
CA PHE A 135 5.72 -3.67 -20.60
C PHE A 135 5.81 -4.99 -19.82
N GLY A 136 5.31 -6.06 -20.40
CA GLY A 136 5.36 -7.40 -19.81
C GLY A 136 4.52 -8.40 -20.58
N SER A 137 4.71 -9.67 -20.26
CA SER A 137 4.00 -10.80 -20.88
C SER A 137 3.68 -11.88 -19.86
N GLY A 138 2.86 -12.84 -20.24
CA GLY A 138 2.49 -13.97 -19.38
C GLY A 138 1.77 -15.08 -20.12
N TYR A 139 1.65 -16.23 -19.43
CA TYR A 139 1.01 -17.42 -20.02
C TYR A 139 -0.49 -17.46 -19.78
N THR A 140 -0.99 -16.99 -18.66
CA THR A 140 -2.41 -17.07 -18.33
C THR A 140 -2.90 -15.76 -17.73
N VAL A 141 -4.17 -15.43 -17.95
CA VAL A 141 -4.81 -14.29 -17.30
C VAL A 141 -5.58 -14.75 -16.08
N GLY A 142 -6.60 -15.59 -16.24
CA GLY A 142 -7.42 -16.10 -15.16
C GLY A 142 -8.23 -15.04 -14.44
N TYR A 143 -8.59 -15.31 -13.18
CA TYR A 143 -9.39 -14.40 -12.37
C TYR A 143 -8.76 -13.01 -12.22
N LYS A 144 -7.45 -12.95 -12.06
CA LYS A 144 -6.68 -11.72 -11.94
C LYS A 144 -5.24 -11.95 -12.38
N ARG A 145 -4.76 -11.09 -13.24
CA ARG A 145 -3.35 -11.02 -13.62
C ARG A 145 -2.85 -9.62 -13.44
N LEU A 146 -1.89 -9.44 -12.53
CA LEU A 146 -1.17 -8.20 -12.34
C LEU A 146 0.20 -8.31 -13.00
N LEU A 147 0.50 -7.40 -13.91
CA LEU A 147 1.85 -7.16 -14.42
C LEU A 147 2.39 -5.93 -13.71
N ARG A 148 3.56 -6.05 -13.07
CA ARG A 148 4.30 -4.94 -12.50
C ARG A 148 5.58 -4.72 -13.29
N GLY A 149 5.73 -3.54 -13.85
CA GLY A 149 6.88 -3.13 -14.65
C GLY A 149 7.60 -1.91 -14.06
N SER A 150 8.49 -1.35 -14.88
CA SER A 150 9.05 -0.03 -14.60
C SER A 150 7.94 1.03 -14.68
N VAL A 151 8.14 2.14 -13.94
CA VAL A 151 7.25 3.30 -14.07
C VAL A 151 7.36 3.85 -15.48
N VAL A 152 6.22 3.96 -16.15
CA VAL A 152 6.12 4.51 -17.51
C VAL A 152 5.11 5.65 -17.53
N GLU A 153 5.32 6.59 -18.44
CA GLU A 153 4.36 7.63 -18.76
C GLU A 153 3.92 7.43 -20.23
N ALA A 154 2.68 6.97 -20.44
CA ALA A 154 2.16 6.63 -21.75
C ALA A 154 0.68 6.99 -21.90
N GLN A 155 0.25 7.27 -23.14
CA GLN A 155 -1.15 7.46 -23.50
C GLN A 155 -1.77 6.19 -24.05
N LYS A 156 -1.00 5.36 -24.78
CA LYS A 156 -1.53 4.17 -25.44
C LYS A 156 -0.89 2.90 -24.96
N ILE A 157 -1.73 1.89 -24.78
CA ILE A 157 -1.35 0.54 -24.38
C ILE A 157 -1.91 -0.45 -25.40
N ARG A 158 -1.17 -1.51 -25.68
CA ARG A 158 -1.61 -2.62 -26.52
C ARG A 158 -1.54 -3.92 -25.74
N VAL A 159 -2.66 -4.61 -25.66
CA VAL A 159 -2.76 -5.98 -25.15
C VAL A 159 -2.90 -6.90 -26.36
N THR A 160 -1.99 -7.86 -26.49
CA THR A 160 -2.01 -8.87 -27.55
C THR A 160 -2.22 -10.23 -26.94
N ILE A 161 -3.32 -10.89 -27.26
CA ILE A 161 -3.57 -12.30 -26.94
C ILE A 161 -2.89 -13.12 -28.05
N THR A 162 -1.83 -13.82 -27.68
CA THR A 162 -1.01 -14.59 -28.63
C THR A 162 -1.46 -16.03 -28.76
N GLU A 163 -2.00 -16.60 -27.66
CA GLU A 163 -2.51 -17.97 -27.64
C GLU A 163 -3.79 -18.05 -26.77
N ALA A 164 -4.75 -18.85 -27.23
CA ALA A 164 -5.97 -19.14 -26.48
C ALA A 164 -6.46 -20.56 -26.79
N GLN A 165 -7.00 -21.25 -25.80
CA GLN A 165 -7.55 -22.61 -25.92
C GLN A 165 -9.02 -22.61 -26.42
N ALA A 166 -9.68 -21.48 -26.28
CA ALA A 166 -11.03 -21.21 -26.78
C ALA A 166 -11.20 -19.72 -27.00
N LEU A 167 -12.36 -19.28 -27.49
CA LEU A 167 -12.72 -17.88 -27.68
C LEU A 167 -12.38 -17.04 -26.43
N PRO A 168 -11.45 -16.08 -26.51
CA PRO A 168 -11.01 -15.31 -25.35
C PRO A 168 -12.13 -14.41 -24.84
N LEU A 169 -12.22 -14.29 -23.52
CA LEU A 169 -13.25 -13.56 -22.82
C LEU A 169 -12.63 -12.76 -21.64
N LEU A 170 -12.54 -11.44 -21.78
CA LEU A 170 -12.00 -10.57 -20.76
C LEU A 170 -13.11 -9.71 -20.14
N THR A 171 -13.04 -9.50 -18.84
CA THR A 171 -13.95 -8.59 -18.11
C THR A 171 -13.29 -7.26 -17.78
N LYS A 172 -11.96 -7.19 -17.75
CA LYS A 172 -11.31 -5.97 -17.26
C LYS A 172 -9.90 -5.79 -17.79
N ILE A 173 -9.58 -4.53 -18.11
CA ILE A 173 -8.22 -4.00 -18.26
C ILE A 173 -8.14 -2.75 -17.38
N SER A 174 -7.23 -2.73 -16.42
CA SER A 174 -7.03 -1.60 -15.50
C SER A 174 -5.57 -1.24 -15.37
N LEU A 175 -5.31 0.01 -15.03
CA LEU A 175 -3.98 0.53 -14.84
C LEU A 175 -3.89 1.22 -13.49
N TYR A 176 -2.81 0.93 -12.77
CA TYR A 176 -2.56 1.52 -11.47
C TYR A 176 -1.14 2.04 -11.36
N LYS A 177 -0.98 2.98 -10.45
CA LYS A 177 0.33 3.44 -10.00
C LYS A 177 0.59 2.87 -8.62
N THR A 178 1.71 2.15 -8.44
CA THR A 178 2.09 1.73 -7.09
C THR A 178 2.20 2.95 -6.19
N PRO A 179 1.62 2.88 -4.98
CA PRO A 179 1.79 3.96 -4.02
C PRO A 179 3.29 4.17 -3.82
N THR A 180 3.75 5.37 -4.01
CA THR A 180 5.08 5.75 -3.54
C THR A 180 5.04 5.48 -2.05
N SER A 181 5.89 4.59 -1.54
CA SER A 181 5.96 4.41 -0.10
C SER A 181 6.31 5.78 0.46
N SER A 182 5.33 6.41 1.07
CA SER A 182 5.52 7.68 1.79
C SER A 182 6.46 7.53 2.99
N LYS A 183 7.14 6.39 3.09
CA LYS A 183 8.13 6.09 4.12
C LYS A 183 9.21 7.14 4.29
N LYS A 184 9.50 7.94 3.24
CA LYS A 184 10.49 9.01 3.38
C LYS A 184 9.91 10.36 3.77
N GLU A 185 8.66 10.65 3.43
CA GLU A 185 8.09 11.98 3.71
C GLU A 185 7.40 12.06 5.08
N ALA A 186 6.64 11.04 5.49
CA ALA A 186 6.02 11.03 6.82
C ALA A 186 7.05 10.85 7.95
N VAL A 187 8.09 10.04 7.74
CA VAL A 187 9.18 9.80 8.71
C VAL A 187 9.99 11.07 9.01
N HIS A 188 9.98 12.06 8.11
CA HIS A 188 10.74 13.30 8.29
C HIS A 188 9.89 14.50 8.71
N GLN A 189 8.57 14.35 8.85
CA GLN A 189 7.70 15.51 9.17
C GLN A 189 7.60 15.79 10.68
N LEU A 190 7.74 14.78 11.52
CA LEU A 190 7.67 14.91 12.97
C LEU A 190 8.94 14.39 13.63
N GLU A 191 9.39 15.08 14.67
CA GLU A 191 10.52 14.67 15.51
C GLU A 191 10.35 15.17 16.94
N PHE A 192 10.92 14.46 17.90
CA PHE A 192 11.13 15.02 19.25
C PHE A 192 12.21 16.08 19.20
N SER A 193 12.03 17.15 19.96
CA SER A 193 13.05 18.19 20.09
C SER A 193 14.36 17.68 20.70
N GLU A 194 14.28 16.61 21.48
CA GLU A 194 15.38 15.98 22.19
C GLU A 194 15.38 14.48 21.92
N LYS A 195 16.53 13.83 22.06
CA LYS A 195 16.64 12.36 21.86
C LYS A 195 16.72 11.60 23.19
N SER A 196 17.03 12.30 24.25
CA SER A 196 17.05 11.77 25.60
C SER A 196 16.66 12.82 26.62
N LEU A 197 15.99 12.42 27.68
CA LEU A 197 15.62 13.26 28.83
C LEU A 197 15.95 12.52 30.11
N ALA A 198 16.47 13.24 31.11
CA ALA A 198 16.65 12.75 32.46
C ALA A 198 15.67 13.50 33.38
N VAL A 199 14.93 12.76 34.19
CA VAL A 199 13.94 13.29 35.13
C VAL A 199 14.05 12.60 36.49
N THR A 200 13.65 13.32 37.54
CA THR A 200 13.59 12.77 38.90
C THR A 200 12.32 11.93 39.10
N LYS A 201 12.42 10.90 39.92
CA LYS A 201 11.27 10.05 40.32
C LYS A 201 10.07 10.86 40.80
N GLY A 202 8.91 10.62 40.23
CA GLY A 202 7.67 11.31 40.57
C GLY A 202 7.49 12.67 39.92
N GLU A 203 8.48 13.17 39.15
CA GLU A 203 8.33 14.38 38.35
C GLU A 203 7.71 14.08 36.99
N ASN A 204 7.17 15.11 36.36
CA ASN A 204 6.62 15.00 35.03
C ASN A 204 7.72 15.09 33.95
N VAL A 205 7.64 14.24 32.95
CA VAL A 205 8.43 14.36 31.72
C VAL A 205 7.76 15.41 30.83
N HIS A 206 8.45 16.51 30.56
CA HIS A 206 8.03 17.52 29.60
C HIS A 206 8.82 17.33 28.30
N TYR A 207 8.13 17.20 27.17
CA TYR A 207 8.75 17.01 25.87
C TYR A 207 8.01 17.74 24.78
N THR A 208 8.70 18.01 23.68
CA THR A 208 8.15 18.75 22.55
C THR A 208 8.26 17.89 21.28
N VAL A 209 7.17 17.79 20.54
CA VAL A 209 7.15 17.22 19.17
C VAL A 209 7.12 18.39 18.19
N LYS A 210 8.05 18.41 17.27
CA LYS A 210 8.16 19.41 16.20
C LYS A 210 7.72 18.82 14.87
N ARG A 211 7.17 19.70 14.03
CA ARG A 211 6.73 19.40 12.68
C ARG A 211 7.45 20.28 11.68
N ARG A 212 7.99 19.68 10.62
CA ARG A 212 8.74 20.40 9.57
C ARG A 212 7.85 21.07 8.55
N GLU A 213 6.68 20.52 8.28
CA GLU A 213 5.72 21.05 7.30
C GLU A 213 4.33 21.14 7.93
N SER A 214 3.64 22.25 7.71
CA SER A 214 2.35 22.57 8.35
C SER A 214 1.21 22.84 7.36
N SER A 215 1.37 22.43 6.11
CA SER A 215 0.42 22.70 5.01
C SER A 215 -0.88 21.92 5.10
N SER A 216 -0.91 20.80 5.83
CA SER A 216 -2.09 19.94 5.99
C SER A 216 -2.29 19.54 7.47
N PRO A 217 -3.49 19.15 7.91
CA PRO A 217 -3.65 18.56 9.24
C PRO A 217 -2.89 17.21 9.32
N LEU A 218 -2.39 16.86 10.50
CA LEU A 218 -1.65 15.62 10.71
C LEU A 218 -1.99 15.04 12.08
N GLU A 219 -2.31 13.75 12.14
CA GLU A 219 -2.50 13.01 13.38
C GLU A 219 -1.29 12.11 13.66
N ALA A 220 -0.83 12.14 14.91
CA ALA A 220 0.25 11.29 15.39
C ALA A 220 -0.14 10.64 16.72
N LYS A 221 0.51 9.56 17.08
CA LYS A 221 0.34 8.89 18.37
C LYS A 221 1.67 8.76 19.08
N ILE A 222 1.64 8.94 20.40
CA ILE A 222 2.77 8.64 21.27
C ILE A 222 2.38 7.45 22.14
N SER A 223 3.20 6.42 22.11
CA SER A 223 3.09 5.23 22.96
C SER A 223 4.37 5.06 23.78
N ILE A 224 4.27 4.37 24.90
CA ILE A 224 5.41 4.08 25.78
C ILE A 224 5.90 2.68 25.49
N GLN A 225 7.21 2.55 25.27
CA GLN A 225 7.89 1.26 25.17
C GLN A 225 8.76 1.05 26.43
N PRO A 226 8.62 -0.09 27.13
CA PRO A 226 9.50 -0.40 28.25
C PRO A 226 10.97 -0.48 27.83
N GLY A 227 11.84 0.11 28.66
CA GLY A 227 13.28 -0.16 28.68
C GLY A 227 13.60 -1.05 29.88
N THR A 228 14.45 -0.59 30.78
CA THR A 228 14.65 -1.23 32.09
C THR A 228 13.54 -0.90 33.10
N GLY A 229 12.71 0.13 32.78
CA GLY A 229 11.53 0.52 33.54
C GLY A 229 10.39 -0.48 33.37
N VAL A 230 9.69 -0.78 34.46
CA VAL A 230 8.54 -1.68 34.47
C VAL A 230 7.26 -0.86 34.52
N HIS A 231 6.27 -1.23 33.69
CA HIS A 231 4.93 -0.64 33.72
C HIS A 231 4.32 -0.67 35.14
N GLY A 232 3.70 0.43 35.55
CA GLY A 232 3.13 0.59 36.90
C GLY A 232 4.17 0.86 37.97
N VAL A 233 5.46 0.82 37.68
CA VAL A 233 6.56 1.13 38.61
C VAL A 233 7.21 2.48 38.25
N ALA A 234 7.58 2.67 36.97
CA ALA A 234 8.26 3.90 36.52
C ALA A 234 7.33 4.86 35.77
N TYR A 235 6.29 4.35 35.13
CA TYR A 235 5.33 5.12 34.32
C TYR A 235 3.96 4.43 34.28
N ARG A 236 2.95 5.15 33.80
CA ARG A 236 1.64 4.59 33.43
C ARG A 236 1.53 4.54 31.92
N ASP A 237 0.92 3.46 31.40
CA ASP A 237 0.61 3.39 29.99
C ASP A 237 -0.45 4.43 29.63
N GLU A 238 -0.04 5.41 28.83
CA GLU A 238 -0.91 6.37 28.21
C GLU A 238 -0.55 6.47 26.72
N ILE A 239 -1.53 6.19 25.86
CA ILE A 239 -1.41 6.53 24.44
C ILE A 239 -1.93 7.95 24.27
N GLN A 240 -1.06 8.87 23.86
CA GLN A 240 -1.45 10.25 23.57
C GLN A 240 -1.64 10.43 22.06
N VAL A 241 -2.81 10.93 21.66
CA VAL A 241 -3.10 11.29 20.27
C VAL A 241 -2.81 12.77 20.09
N LEU A 242 -1.95 13.08 19.11
CA LEU A 242 -1.60 14.44 18.75
C LEU A 242 -2.25 14.79 17.41
N ALA A 243 -3.13 15.78 17.41
CA ALA A 243 -3.67 16.34 16.17
C ALA A 243 -3.04 17.70 15.91
N PHE A 244 -2.22 17.81 14.87
CA PHE A 244 -1.68 19.07 14.39
C PHE A 244 -2.64 19.71 13.40
N GLN A 245 -3.02 20.94 13.64
CA GLN A 245 -3.79 21.75 12.70
C GLN A 245 -2.87 22.37 11.62
N VAL A 246 -3.47 22.88 10.56
CA VAL A 246 -2.74 23.64 9.55
C VAL A 246 -2.07 24.85 10.22
N GLY A 247 -0.79 25.03 10.01
CA GLY A 247 0.01 26.11 10.61
C GLY A 247 0.65 25.77 11.95
N GLU A 248 0.27 24.69 12.63
CA GLU A 248 0.93 24.25 13.85
C GLU A 248 2.25 23.54 13.54
N ILE A 249 3.33 23.97 14.17
CA ILE A 249 4.70 23.44 13.96
C ILE A 249 5.28 22.74 15.19
N GLU A 250 4.68 22.91 16.37
CA GLU A 250 5.12 22.23 17.59
C GLU A 250 3.98 21.95 18.55
N LYS A 251 4.11 20.89 19.34
CA LYS A 251 3.25 20.58 20.49
C LYS A 251 4.11 20.20 21.70
N ARG A 252 3.79 20.81 22.84
CA ARG A 252 4.39 20.49 24.14
C ARG A 252 3.47 19.55 24.90
N LEU A 253 4.03 18.49 25.43
CA LEU A 253 3.31 17.41 26.07
C LEU A 253 3.97 17.05 27.40
N THR A 254 3.21 16.32 28.22
CA THR A 254 3.66 15.92 29.55
C THR A 254 3.21 14.49 29.83
N ILE A 255 4.10 13.67 30.38
CA ILE A 255 3.80 12.34 30.90
C ILE A 255 4.24 12.29 32.37
N PRO A 256 3.40 11.85 33.30
CA PRO A 256 3.80 11.67 34.69
C PRO A 256 4.71 10.43 34.83
N THR A 257 5.82 10.58 35.56
CA THR A 257 6.55 9.42 36.07
C THR A 257 6.00 9.01 37.42
N LEU A 258 6.24 7.75 37.80
CA LEU A 258 5.84 7.22 39.10
C LEU A 258 7.02 7.27 40.08
N TYR A 259 6.73 7.51 41.33
CA TYR A 259 7.73 7.35 42.37
C TYR A 259 7.93 5.87 42.67
N PHE A 260 9.18 5.41 42.69
CA PHE A 260 9.55 4.05 43.04
C PHE A 260 10.71 4.05 44.04
N ALA A 261 10.74 3.05 44.92
CA ALA A 261 11.79 2.92 45.93
C ALA A 261 13.05 2.27 45.34
N GLY A 262 14.21 2.71 45.82
CA GLY A 262 15.54 2.18 45.42
C GLY A 262 16.40 3.19 44.68
N ASP A 263 17.71 2.91 44.59
CA ASP A 263 18.72 3.83 44.00
C ASP A 263 18.98 3.57 42.52
N LYS A 264 18.26 2.61 41.91
CA LYS A 264 18.43 2.29 40.48
C LYS A 264 17.72 3.30 39.60
N SER A 265 18.42 3.77 38.59
CA SER A 265 17.82 4.49 37.47
C SER A 265 17.08 3.52 36.55
N LEU A 266 15.91 3.91 36.08
CA LEU A 266 15.09 3.12 35.13
C LEU A 266 14.89 3.95 33.87
N ASP A 267 14.79 3.30 32.72
CA ASP A 267 14.51 3.96 31.45
C ASP A 267 13.29 3.39 30.75
N PHE A 268 12.68 4.19 29.94
CA PHE A 268 11.63 3.83 28.99
C PHE A 268 11.74 4.71 27.73
N TYR A 269 11.00 4.37 26.70
CA TYR A 269 11.04 5.09 25.42
C TYR A 269 9.66 5.60 25.06
N LEU A 270 9.59 6.85 24.57
CA LEU A 270 8.41 7.39 23.93
C LEU A 270 8.54 7.19 22.42
N ASN A 271 7.62 6.44 21.85
CA ASN A 271 7.56 6.17 20.41
C ASN A 271 6.55 7.11 19.76
N LEU A 272 7.03 7.96 18.85
CA LEU A 272 6.19 8.82 18.03
C LEU A 272 5.85 8.08 16.74
N THR A 273 4.56 7.87 16.49
CA THR A 273 4.08 7.15 15.31
C THR A 273 3.10 8.00 14.51
N VAL A 274 3.16 7.89 13.18
CA VAL A 274 2.21 8.48 12.23
C VAL A 274 1.68 7.34 11.37
N ASP A 275 0.36 7.21 11.24
CA ASP A 275 -0.28 6.10 10.53
C ASP A 275 0.25 4.73 10.97
N GLY A 276 0.58 4.62 12.29
CA GLY A 276 1.15 3.44 12.90
C GLY A 276 2.62 3.16 12.58
N GLN A 277 3.33 4.04 11.88
CA GLN A 277 4.77 3.90 11.63
C GLN A 277 5.57 4.70 12.65
N LEU A 278 6.60 4.06 13.22
CA LEU A 278 7.55 4.75 14.09
C LEU A 278 8.33 5.79 13.28
N VAL A 279 8.17 7.06 13.63
CA VAL A 279 8.85 8.18 12.99
C VAL A 279 10.00 8.72 13.83
N ASP A 280 9.89 8.65 15.15
CA ASP A 280 10.95 9.06 16.07
C ASP A 280 10.80 8.39 17.45
N GLN A 281 11.87 8.39 18.23
CA GLN A 281 11.91 7.81 19.56
C GLN A 281 12.70 8.71 20.51
N LEU A 282 12.16 8.90 21.73
CA LEU A 282 12.78 9.65 22.80
C LEU A 282 13.05 8.73 23.99
N GLN A 283 14.31 8.62 24.43
CA GLN A 283 14.66 7.90 25.66
C GLN A 283 14.42 8.77 26.88
N VAL A 284 13.75 8.23 27.88
CA VAL A 284 13.53 8.86 29.19
C VAL A 284 14.21 8.06 30.26
N GLN A 285 15.11 8.69 31.00
CA GLN A 285 15.81 8.11 32.14
C GLN A 285 15.29 8.71 33.44
N VAL A 286 14.81 7.88 34.33
CA VAL A 286 14.23 8.27 35.63
C VAL A 286 15.20 7.86 36.73
N SER A 287 15.72 8.80 37.48
CA SER A 287 16.73 8.58 38.53
C SER A 287 16.30 9.12 39.90
#